data_d3d73df38d4869d96c8987725ec1397a
#
_entry.id   d3d73df38d4869d96c8987725ec1397a
#
_cell.length_a   1.000
_cell.length_b   1.000
_cell.length_c   1.000
_cell.angle_alpha   90.00
_cell.angle_beta   90.00
_cell.angle_gamma   90.00
#
_symmetry.space_group_name_H-M   'P 1'
#
loop_
_entity.id
_entity.type
_entity.pdbx_description
1 polymer ?
#
loop_
_entity_poly.entity_id
_entity_poly.type
_entity_poly.pdbx_seq_one_letter_code
_entity_poly.pdbx_strand_id
1 'polypeptide(L)'
;MKLVEVVLYEVEMKMKTPFTTSLGTMQNKKFIVLEAKDEDGVIGWGEGVAFEEPSYTEETFKTSLHMLEDFLIPALLGKEIAHPDDVFERFRPIRRNQMAKASIEGAVWAIYAQQQQKS
;
A
#
# COMPACT_ATOMS: atom_id res chain seq x y z
N MET A 1 6.02 -17.30 -2.95
CA MET A 1 4.75 -16.79 -3.50
C MET A 1 4.99 -15.93 -4.74
N LYS A 2 4.01 -15.87 -5.56
CA LYS A 2 4.05 -15.03 -6.75
C LYS A 2 2.73 -14.26 -6.82
N LEU A 3 2.78 -12.94 -6.81
CA LEU A 3 1.58 -12.13 -6.93
C LEU A 3 1.05 -12.19 -8.36
N VAL A 4 -0.21 -12.50 -8.52
CA VAL A 4 -0.85 -12.59 -9.85
C VAL A 4 -1.83 -11.45 -10.08
N GLU A 5 -2.30 -10.81 -9.01
CA GLU A 5 -3.25 -9.70 -9.12
C GLU A 5 -3.10 -8.76 -7.93
N VAL A 6 -3.15 -7.47 -8.20
CA VAL A 6 -3.20 -6.45 -7.15
C VAL A 6 -4.29 -5.46 -7.53
N VAL A 7 -5.24 -5.25 -6.64
CA VAL A 7 -6.33 -4.30 -6.82
C VAL A 7 -6.17 -3.15 -5.84
N LEU A 8 -6.27 -1.94 -6.32
CA LEU A 8 -6.20 -0.74 -5.51
C LEU A 8 -7.60 -0.17 -5.31
N TYR A 9 -7.94 0.10 -4.07
CA TYR A 9 -9.20 0.73 -3.70
C TYR A 9 -8.91 2.11 -3.12
N GLU A 10 -9.64 3.10 -3.61
CA GLU A 10 -9.60 4.45 -3.09
C GLU A 10 -10.74 4.60 -2.10
N VAL A 11 -10.41 4.82 -0.83
CA VAL A 11 -11.40 4.93 0.24
C VAL A 11 -11.34 6.33 0.82
N GLU A 12 -12.50 6.99 0.89
CA GLU A 12 -12.61 8.31 1.47
C GLU A 12 -13.45 8.25 2.74
N MET A 13 -12.90 8.75 3.84
CA MET A 13 -13.62 8.83 5.10
C MET A 13 -13.80 10.28 5.52
N LYS A 14 -15.05 10.65 5.84
CA LYS A 14 -15.36 11.95 6.42
C LYS A 14 -15.15 11.86 7.92
N MET A 15 -14.30 12.72 8.44
CA MET A 15 -14.07 12.80 9.89
C MET A 15 -15.23 13.53 10.55
N LYS A 16 -15.98 12.81 11.38
CA LYS A 16 -17.13 13.37 12.10
C LYS A 16 -16.77 14.17 13.33
N THR A 17 -15.54 14.17 13.75
CA THR A 17 -15.14 14.90 14.94
C THR A 17 -14.84 16.34 14.59
N PRO A 18 -15.47 17.29 15.26
CA PRO A 18 -15.17 18.70 15.04
C PRO A 18 -13.81 19.04 15.65
N PHE A 19 -12.76 18.74 14.95
CA PHE A 19 -11.51 19.39 15.22
C PHE A 19 -11.56 20.76 14.56
N THR A 20 -11.95 21.75 15.33
CA THR A 20 -11.80 23.12 14.90
C THR A 20 -10.34 23.49 15.03
N THR A 21 -9.58 23.23 14.00
CA THR A 21 -8.26 23.84 13.91
C THR A 21 -8.40 25.12 13.10
N SER A 22 -7.43 26.01 13.20
CA SER A 22 -7.37 27.23 12.42
C SER A 22 -7.35 26.99 10.90
N LEU A 23 -7.32 25.73 10.48
CA LEU A 23 -7.23 25.33 9.08
C LEU A 23 -8.52 24.75 8.50
N GLY A 24 -9.61 24.72 9.30
CA GLY A 24 -10.90 24.26 8.81
C GLY A 24 -11.50 23.13 9.64
N THR A 25 -12.80 22.93 9.49
CA THR A 25 -13.60 22.08 10.35
C THR A 25 -13.89 20.69 9.81
N MET A 26 -13.50 20.39 8.58
CA MET A 26 -13.77 19.08 7.99
C MET A 26 -12.60 18.65 7.13
N GLN A 27 -11.96 17.56 7.51
CA GLN A 27 -10.95 16.94 6.68
C GLN A 27 -11.46 15.60 6.18
N ASN A 28 -11.54 15.45 4.86
CA ASN A 28 -11.73 14.18 4.24
C ASN A 28 -10.39 13.43 4.25
N LYS A 29 -10.40 12.22 4.80
CA LYS A 29 -9.23 11.39 4.84
C LYS A 29 -9.32 10.35 3.74
N LYS A 30 -8.33 10.33 2.86
CA LYS A 30 -8.26 9.34 1.79
C LYS A 30 -7.27 8.26 2.12
N PHE A 31 -7.66 7.02 1.85
CA PHE A 31 -6.81 5.85 2.05
C PHE A 31 -6.69 5.08 0.76
N ILE A 32 -5.55 4.45 0.58
CA ILE A 32 -5.40 3.41 -0.44
C ILE A 32 -5.48 2.08 0.30
N VAL A 33 -6.45 1.25 -0.08
CA VAL A 33 -6.52 -0.13 0.39
C VAL A 33 -6.08 -1.01 -0.76
N LEU A 34 -5.19 -1.93 -0.49
CA LEU A 34 -4.57 -2.75 -1.51
C LEU A 34 -4.89 -4.22 -1.23
N GLU A 35 -5.43 -4.89 -2.23
CA GLU A 35 -5.72 -6.33 -2.17
C GLU A 35 -4.75 -7.04 -3.10
N ALA A 36 -3.89 -7.88 -2.54
CA ALA A 36 -2.94 -8.66 -3.31
C ALA A 36 -3.34 -10.13 -3.27
N LYS A 37 -3.20 -10.80 -4.40
CA LYS A 37 -3.55 -12.20 -4.54
C LYS A 37 -2.37 -12.95 -5.13
N ASP A 38 -2.02 -14.08 -4.53
CA ASP A 38 -0.95 -14.92 -5.05
C ASP A 38 -1.49 -16.00 -5.99
N GLU A 39 -0.58 -16.79 -6.53
CA GLU A 39 -0.90 -17.86 -7.49
C GLU A 39 -1.79 -18.95 -6.91
N ASP A 40 -1.82 -19.11 -5.59
CA ASP A 40 -2.65 -20.10 -4.91
C ASP A 40 -4.00 -19.54 -4.46
N GLY A 41 -4.28 -18.28 -4.79
CA GLY A 41 -5.53 -17.63 -4.43
C GLY A 41 -5.56 -17.03 -3.04
N VAL A 42 -4.43 -17.01 -2.34
CA VAL A 42 -4.35 -16.39 -1.00
C VAL A 42 -4.36 -14.88 -1.14
N ILE A 43 -5.21 -14.23 -0.36
CA ILE A 43 -5.38 -12.77 -0.41
C ILE A 43 -4.78 -12.13 0.83
N GLY A 44 -3.99 -11.09 0.60
CA GLY A 44 -3.47 -10.24 1.66
C GLY A 44 -3.88 -8.80 1.42
N TRP A 45 -4.19 -8.09 2.51
CA TRP A 45 -4.60 -6.69 2.46
C TRP A 45 -3.50 -5.79 2.99
N GLY A 46 -3.30 -4.68 2.32
CA GLY A 46 -2.41 -3.63 2.75
C GLY A 46 -3.15 -2.30 2.78
N GLU A 47 -2.63 -1.37 3.53
CA GLU A 47 -3.24 -0.05 3.66
C GLU A 47 -2.17 1.03 3.60
N GLY A 48 -2.43 2.07 2.83
CA GLY A 48 -1.59 3.24 2.76
C GLY A 48 -2.38 4.49 3.09
N VAL A 49 -1.86 5.28 4.01
CA VAL A 49 -2.42 6.57 4.38
C VAL A 49 -1.51 7.66 3.84
N ALA A 50 -2.06 8.53 3.00
CA ALA A 50 -1.32 9.67 2.48
C ALA A 50 -2.26 10.87 2.42
N PHE A 51 -1.74 12.03 2.73
CA PHE A 51 -2.51 13.26 2.69
C PHE A 51 -2.57 13.81 1.26
N GLU A 52 -3.58 14.62 0.98
CA GLU A 52 -3.70 15.24 -0.35
C GLU A 52 -2.57 16.24 -0.62
N GLU A 53 -2.02 16.82 0.44
CA GLU A 53 -0.94 17.81 0.35
C GLU A 53 0.33 17.30 1.04
N PRO A 54 1.51 17.63 0.51
CA PRO A 54 2.78 17.18 1.09
C PRO A 54 3.20 18.02 2.30
N SER A 55 2.27 18.31 3.20
CA SER A 55 2.53 19.17 4.35
C SER A 55 3.23 18.43 5.50
N TYR A 56 3.11 17.12 5.54
CA TYR A 56 3.70 16.29 6.58
C TYR A 56 4.86 15.45 6.06
N THR A 57 4.70 14.89 4.85
CA THR A 57 5.77 14.17 4.17
C THR A 57 5.77 14.61 2.71
N GLU A 58 6.79 14.21 1.95
CA GLU A 58 6.82 14.46 0.52
C GLU A 58 5.82 13.61 -0.26
N GLU A 59 5.23 12.60 0.38
CA GLU A 59 4.25 11.75 -0.27
C GLU A 59 2.84 12.32 -0.13
N THR A 60 2.07 12.26 -1.21
CA THR A 60 0.65 12.59 -1.22
C THR A 60 -0.13 11.38 -1.69
N PHE A 61 -1.46 11.44 -1.57
CA PHE A 61 -2.33 10.39 -2.10
C PHE A 61 -2.05 10.11 -3.57
N LYS A 62 -1.97 11.15 -4.39
CA LYS A 62 -1.73 11.00 -5.83
C LYS A 62 -0.35 10.43 -6.15
N THR A 63 0.68 10.86 -5.43
CA THR A 63 2.02 10.33 -5.67
C THR A 63 2.11 8.87 -5.23
N SER A 64 1.48 8.50 -4.13
CA SER A 64 1.45 7.12 -3.68
C SER A 64 0.72 6.22 -4.67
N LEU A 65 -0.43 6.66 -5.19
CA LEU A 65 -1.19 5.91 -6.17
C LEU A 65 -0.38 5.71 -7.46
N HIS A 66 0.24 6.79 -7.96
CA HIS A 66 1.09 6.74 -9.14
C HIS A 66 2.25 5.76 -8.97
N MET A 67 2.95 5.83 -7.82
CA MET A 67 4.08 4.95 -7.57
C MET A 67 3.65 3.49 -7.48
N LEU A 68 2.50 3.22 -6.87
CA LEU A 68 1.99 1.85 -6.79
C LEU A 68 1.65 1.32 -8.18
N GLU A 69 0.87 2.06 -8.96
CA GLU A 69 0.41 1.60 -10.26
C GLU A 69 1.54 1.42 -11.29
N ASP A 70 2.45 2.38 -11.36
CA ASP A 70 3.40 2.43 -12.45
C ASP A 70 4.75 1.78 -12.12
N PHE A 71 5.10 1.66 -10.85
CA PHE A 71 6.44 1.19 -10.47
C PHE A 71 6.43 0.03 -9.47
N LEU A 72 5.72 0.18 -8.34
CA LEU A 72 5.86 -0.78 -7.24
C LEU A 72 5.13 -2.10 -7.54
N ILE A 73 3.90 -2.05 -8.01
CA ILE A 73 3.15 -3.24 -8.38
C ILE A 73 3.84 -3.97 -9.54
N PRO A 74 4.22 -3.28 -10.64
CA PRO A 74 4.94 -3.96 -11.72
C PRO A 74 6.26 -4.60 -11.30
N ALA A 75 6.91 -4.05 -10.28
CA ALA A 75 8.18 -4.61 -9.78
C ALA A 75 7.98 -5.97 -9.10
N LEU A 76 6.79 -6.26 -8.59
CA LEU A 76 6.50 -7.50 -7.87
C LEU A 76 5.62 -8.48 -8.65
N LEU A 77 4.74 -7.96 -9.50
CA LEU A 77 3.74 -8.78 -10.16
C LEU A 77 4.39 -9.82 -11.06
N GLY A 78 4.00 -11.09 -10.88
CA GLY A 78 4.53 -12.20 -11.65
C GLY A 78 5.94 -12.63 -11.29
N LYS A 79 6.54 -12.07 -10.23
CA LYS A 79 7.89 -12.40 -9.81
C LYS A 79 7.88 -13.23 -8.53
N GLU A 80 8.80 -14.17 -8.43
CA GLU A 80 8.89 -15.03 -7.26
C GLU A 80 9.35 -14.25 -6.03
N ILE A 81 8.61 -14.38 -4.94
CA ILE A 81 8.92 -13.78 -3.65
C ILE A 81 9.02 -14.92 -2.64
N ALA A 82 10.23 -15.28 -2.25
CA ALA A 82 10.43 -16.37 -1.29
C ALA A 82 10.08 -15.94 0.14
N HIS A 83 10.38 -14.69 0.47
CA HIS A 83 10.12 -14.12 1.79
C HIS A 83 9.78 -12.63 1.62
N PRO A 84 8.91 -12.07 2.49
CA PRO A 84 8.58 -10.64 2.37
C PRO A 84 9.78 -9.68 2.39
N ASP A 85 10.89 -10.07 3.01
CA ASP A 85 12.10 -9.26 2.98
C ASP A 85 12.65 -9.08 1.56
N ASP A 86 12.31 -9.96 0.63
CA ASP A 86 12.72 -9.84 -0.78
C ASP A 86 12.09 -8.64 -1.46
N VAL A 87 10.98 -8.15 -0.93
CA VAL A 87 10.30 -6.96 -1.44
C VAL A 87 11.22 -5.74 -1.33
N PHE A 88 11.94 -5.63 -0.24
CA PHE A 88 12.89 -4.55 -0.04
C PHE A 88 13.94 -4.51 -1.15
N GLU A 89 14.46 -5.67 -1.54
CA GLU A 89 15.45 -5.77 -2.62
C GLU A 89 14.85 -5.36 -3.98
N ARG A 90 13.60 -5.77 -4.25
CA ARG A 90 12.91 -5.42 -5.48
C ARG A 90 12.67 -3.92 -5.59
N PHE A 91 12.49 -3.24 -4.45
CA PHE A 91 12.22 -1.81 -4.41
C PHE A 91 13.47 -0.95 -4.29
N ARG A 92 14.65 -1.57 -4.18
CA ARG A 92 15.90 -0.84 -4.00
C ARG A 92 16.15 0.25 -5.05
N PRO A 93 15.87 0.03 -6.35
CA PRO A 93 16.05 1.08 -7.35
C PRO A 93 15.07 2.24 -7.23
N ILE A 94 13.97 2.05 -6.48
CA ILE A 94 12.93 3.07 -6.32
C ILE A 94 13.23 3.84 -5.04
N ARG A 95 13.53 5.13 -5.21
CA ARG A 95 13.88 5.97 -4.07
C ARG A 95 12.65 6.47 -3.33
N ARG A 96 12.76 6.60 -2.01
CA ARG A 96 11.72 7.17 -1.14
C ARG A 96 10.38 6.46 -1.29
N ASN A 97 9.27 7.19 -1.20
CA ASN A 97 7.91 6.64 -1.33
C ASN A 97 7.61 5.56 -0.29
N GLN A 98 8.00 5.82 0.96
CA GLN A 98 7.92 4.82 2.03
C GLN A 98 6.49 4.42 2.36
N MET A 99 5.53 5.35 2.27
CA MET A 99 4.14 5.04 2.57
C MET A 99 3.54 4.13 1.50
N ALA A 100 3.84 4.40 0.23
CA ALA A 100 3.41 3.54 -0.87
C ALA A 100 4.04 2.15 -0.76
N LYS A 101 5.35 2.09 -0.47
CA LYS A 101 6.05 0.82 -0.29
C LYS A 101 5.49 0.02 0.87
N ALA A 102 5.20 0.69 2.00
CA ALA A 102 4.66 0.02 3.18
C ALA A 102 3.30 -0.61 2.92
N SER A 103 2.46 0.03 2.10
CA SER A 103 1.12 -0.50 1.81
C SER A 103 1.17 -1.84 1.09
N ILE A 104 2.01 -1.96 0.06
CA ILE A 104 2.13 -3.23 -0.68
C ILE A 104 2.93 -4.27 0.11
N GLU A 105 3.94 -3.84 0.85
CA GLU A 105 4.71 -4.73 1.72
C GLU A 105 3.82 -5.35 2.79
N GLY A 106 2.90 -4.56 3.38
CA GLY A 106 1.93 -5.08 4.34
C GLY A 106 1.05 -6.17 3.77
N ALA A 107 0.61 -6.03 2.51
CA ALA A 107 -0.18 -7.05 1.85
C ALA A 107 0.63 -8.34 1.63
N VAL A 108 1.90 -8.23 1.26
CA VAL A 108 2.79 -9.39 1.08
C VAL A 108 3.00 -10.12 2.42
N TRP A 109 3.23 -9.38 3.50
CA TRP A 109 3.36 -9.96 4.83
C TRP A 109 2.08 -10.70 5.25
N ALA A 110 0.90 -10.13 4.92
CA ALA A 110 -0.38 -10.77 5.24
C ALA A 110 -0.55 -12.09 4.51
N ILE A 111 -0.15 -12.18 3.25
CA ILE A 111 -0.17 -13.44 2.50
C ILE A 111 0.80 -14.44 3.13
N TYR A 112 2.02 -14.01 3.40
CA TYR A 112 3.04 -14.86 4.00
C TYR A 112 2.59 -15.44 5.34
N ALA A 113 2.00 -14.61 6.20
CA ALA A 113 1.50 -15.07 7.49
C ALA A 113 0.43 -16.14 7.35
N GLN A 114 -0.48 -16.00 6.39
CA GLN A 114 -1.52 -16.99 6.13
C GLN A 114 -0.92 -18.31 5.65
N GLN A 115 0.08 -18.23 4.78
CA GLN A 115 0.75 -19.44 4.27
C GLN A 115 1.47 -20.19 5.37
N GLN A 116 2.07 -19.50 6.34
CA GLN A 116 2.77 -20.13 7.45
C GLN A 116 1.82 -20.84 8.41
N GLN A 117 0.58 -20.41 8.49
CA GLN A 117 -0.42 -21.05 9.35
C GLN A 117 -0.99 -22.34 8.76
N LYS A 118 -0.71 -22.63 7.51
CA LYS A 118 -1.23 -23.80 6.81
C LYS A 118 -0.31 -25.02 6.87
N SER A 119 0.75 -24.95 7.60
CA SER A 119 1.67 -26.08 7.71
C SER A 119 1.06 -27.26 8.49
#